data_d23e26be96ea6eeb1aa4f00e1deb65f6
#
_entry.id   d23e26be96ea6eeb1aa4f00e1deb65f6
#
_cell.length_a   1.000
_cell.length_b   1.000
_cell.length_c   1.000
_cell.angle_alpha   90.00
_cell.angle_beta   90.00
_cell.angle_gamma   90.00
#
_symmetry.space_group_name_H-M   'P 1'
#
loop_
_entity.id
_entity.type
_entity.pdbx_description
1 polymer ?
#
loop_
_entity_poly.entity_id
_entity_poly.type
_entity_poly.pdbx_seq_one_letter_code
_entity_poly.pdbx_strand_id
1 'polypeptide(L)'
;MIITKQKNFEQLLRALEDGPVFLIGGSECATLCHTGGKDEISAMKEALEKREIPVSGCVILDPACHLNKNKRMLKEYSKDLDRSNKILVFSCGNGVQTVAELFVDKEVLTGTDTLFLGEISHGNEFDKRCMLCGECLLDIFGGFCPVTRCPKSMLNGPCGGSSDGKCEISSEMECVWDRTYQELKKRGKLQVLDVIQKPKDWSKAVDMKRRI
;
A
#
# COMPACT_ATOMS: atom_id res chain seq x y z
N MET A 1 -2.79 5.13 3.99
CA MET A 1 -3.29 4.24 2.93
C MET A 1 -2.18 3.32 2.40
N ILE A 2 -2.51 2.24 1.72
CA ILE A 2 -1.52 1.39 1.06
C ILE A 2 -1.31 1.89 -0.36
N ILE A 3 -0.08 2.27 -0.67
CA ILE A 3 0.29 2.79 -1.99
C ILE A 3 0.61 1.62 -2.91
N THR A 4 0.01 1.68 -4.11
CA THR A 4 0.17 0.65 -5.14
C THR A 4 0.57 1.28 -6.47
N LYS A 5 1.12 0.48 -7.36
CA LYS A 5 1.44 0.83 -8.75
C LYS A 5 0.88 -0.26 -9.66
N GLN A 6 0.24 0.10 -10.76
CA GLN A 6 -0.18 -0.88 -11.75
C GLN A 6 1.03 -1.59 -12.35
N LYS A 7 0.87 -2.89 -12.61
CA LYS A 7 1.85 -3.66 -13.37
C LYS A 7 1.84 -3.25 -14.83
N ASN A 8 2.95 -3.51 -15.52
CA ASN A 8 3.03 -3.29 -16.94
C ASN A 8 2.00 -4.16 -17.69
N PHE A 9 1.29 -3.57 -18.66
CA PHE A 9 0.22 -4.25 -19.40
C PHE A 9 0.71 -5.52 -20.12
N GLU A 10 1.89 -5.48 -20.77
CA GLU A 10 2.47 -6.65 -21.44
C GLU A 10 2.82 -7.79 -20.45
N GLN A 11 3.16 -7.45 -19.22
CA GLN A 11 3.36 -8.45 -18.16
C GLN A 11 2.04 -9.11 -17.77
N LEU A 12 0.94 -8.36 -17.72
CA LEU A 12 -0.39 -8.89 -17.42
C LEU A 12 -0.89 -9.77 -18.55
N LEU A 13 -0.70 -9.35 -19.81
CA LEU A 13 -1.10 -10.14 -20.99
C LEU A 13 -0.52 -11.55 -20.97
N ARG A 14 0.76 -11.70 -20.69
CA ARG A 14 1.42 -13.03 -20.62
C ARG A 14 0.79 -13.97 -19.59
N ALA A 15 0.21 -13.42 -18.53
CA ALA A 15 -0.45 -14.20 -17.48
C ALA A 15 -1.93 -14.51 -17.80
N LEU A 16 -2.50 -13.88 -18.84
CA LEU A 16 -3.92 -13.94 -19.17
C LEU A 16 -4.25 -14.71 -20.46
N GLU A 17 -3.29 -15.40 -21.07
CA GLU A 17 -3.43 -16.04 -22.38
C GLU A 17 -4.51 -17.15 -22.46
N ASP A 18 -5.03 -17.68 -21.33
CA ASP A 18 -5.89 -18.87 -21.30
C ASP A 18 -7.35 -18.59 -20.92
N GLY A 19 -8.05 -17.79 -21.71
CA GLY A 19 -9.52 -17.70 -21.62
C GLY A 19 -10.07 -16.50 -20.84
N PRO A 20 -11.36 -16.53 -20.49
CA PRO A 20 -12.04 -15.38 -19.90
C PRO A 20 -11.48 -14.99 -18.52
N VAL A 21 -11.33 -13.68 -18.29
CA VAL A 21 -10.88 -13.11 -17.03
C VAL A 21 -11.99 -12.32 -16.36
N PHE A 22 -12.09 -12.44 -15.03
CA PHE A 22 -12.94 -11.55 -14.22
C PHE A 22 -12.07 -10.48 -13.57
N LEU A 23 -12.48 -9.21 -13.67
CA LEU A 23 -11.71 -8.08 -13.15
C LEU A 23 -12.27 -7.63 -11.80
N ILE A 24 -11.39 -7.47 -10.82
CA ILE A 24 -11.73 -6.94 -9.50
C ILE A 24 -10.91 -5.70 -9.22
N GLY A 25 -11.58 -4.59 -9.00
CA GLY A 25 -10.97 -3.37 -8.48
C GLY A 25 -11.19 -3.22 -6.97
N GLY A 26 -10.53 -2.25 -6.36
CA GLY A 26 -10.72 -1.86 -4.98
C GLY A 26 -11.07 -0.39 -4.85
N SER A 27 -12.10 -0.09 -4.08
CA SER A 27 -12.33 1.25 -3.57
C SER A 27 -11.23 1.65 -2.59
N GLU A 28 -11.26 2.82 -2.03
CA GLU A 28 -10.30 3.32 -1.07
C GLU A 28 -8.87 3.41 -1.64
N CYS A 29 -7.94 2.66 -1.11
CA CYS A 29 -6.52 2.77 -1.47
C CYS A 29 -6.25 2.66 -2.98
N ALA A 30 -6.85 1.69 -3.67
CA ALA A 30 -6.60 1.47 -5.09
C ALA A 30 -7.20 2.57 -5.97
N THR A 31 -8.37 3.09 -5.60
CA THR A 31 -9.00 4.23 -6.28
C THR A 31 -8.18 5.51 -6.07
N LEU A 32 -7.74 5.78 -4.83
CA LEU A 32 -6.94 6.96 -4.51
C LEU A 32 -5.53 6.92 -5.14
N CYS A 33 -4.99 5.73 -5.39
CA CYS A 33 -3.73 5.55 -6.12
C CYS A 33 -3.89 5.56 -7.64
N HIS A 34 -5.11 5.68 -8.16
CA HIS A 34 -5.41 5.52 -9.60
C HIS A 34 -4.86 4.21 -10.18
N THR A 35 -5.02 3.10 -9.44
CA THR A 35 -4.48 1.79 -9.81
C THR A 35 -5.53 0.70 -9.95
N GLY A 36 -6.77 0.91 -9.45
CA GLY A 36 -7.80 -0.12 -9.45
C GLY A 36 -9.19 0.38 -9.11
N GLY A 37 -9.45 1.67 -9.29
CA GLY A 37 -10.80 2.25 -9.22
C GLY A 37 -11.65 1.92 -10.44
N LYS A 38 -12.83 2.50 -10.51
CA LYS A 38 -13.79 2.25 -11.60
C LYS A 38 -13.23 2.57 -12.97
N ASP A 39 -12.54 3.70 -13.09
CA ASP A 39 -12.02 4.19 -14.37
C ASP A 39 -10.88 3.29 -14.86
N GLU A 40 -9.98 2.88 -13.97
CA GLU A 40 -8.86 1.99 -14.29
C GLU A 40 -9.36 0.59 -14.67
N ILE A 41 -10.39 0.07 -13.99
CA ILE A 41 -10.99 -1.22 -14.33
C ILE A 41 -11.72 -1.15 -15.69
N SER A 42 -12.42 -0.07 -15.98
CA SER A 42 -13.06 0.13 -17.28
C SER A 42 -12.03 0.21 -18.40
N ALA A 43 -10.97 1.00 -18.20
CA ALA A 43 -9.87 1.11 -19.18
C ALA A 43 -9.15 -0.24 -19.39
N MET A 44 -8.93 -1.01 -18.32
CA MET A 44 -8.31 -2.33 -18.41
C MET A 44 -9.20 -3.31 -19.19
N LYS A 45 -10.51 -3.31 -18.93
CA LYS A 45 -11.47 -4.12 -19.67
C LYS A 45 -11.38 -3.84 -21.17
N GLU A 46 -11.46 -2.58 -21.58
CA GLU A 46 -11.35 -2.19 -22.99
C GLU A 46 -10.01 -2.59 -23.61
N ALA A 47 -8.92 -2.45 -22.84
CA ALA A 47 -7.59 -2.82 -23.31
C ALA A 47 -7.44 -4.33 -23.54
N LEU A 48 -8.03 -5.16 -22.67
CA LEU A 48 -8.04 -6.62 -22.80
C LEU A 48 -8.94 -7.06 -23.99
N GLU A 49 -10.12 -6.50 -24.11
CA GLU A 49 -11.05 -6.80 -25.22
C GLU A 49 -10.46 -6.45 -26.59
N LYS A 50 -9.67 -5.36 -26.70
CA LYS A 50 -8.90 -5.02 -27.92
C LYS A 50 -7.79 -6.03 -28.25
N ARG A 51 -7.37 -6.82 -27.28
CA ARG A 51 -6.39 -7.92 -27.46
C ARG A 51 -7.07 -9.29 -27.54
N GLU A 52 -8.39 -9.31 -27.78
CA GLU A 52 -9.20 -10.54 -27.92
C GLU A 52 -9.21 -11.42 -26.66
N ILE A 53 -8.88 -10.84 -25.49
CA ILE A 53 -9.01 -11.52 -24.20
C ILE A 53 -10.40 -11.21 -23.64
N PRO A 54 -11.30 -12.21 -23.54
CA PRO A 54 -12.66 -11.98 -23.10
C PRO A 54 -12.72 -11.66 -21.60
N VAL A 55 -13.47 -10.61 -21.25
CA VAL A 55 -13.74 -10.24 -19.86
C VAL A 55 -15.14 -10.72 -19.50
N SER A 56 -15.23 -11.69 -18.58
CA SER A 56 -16.50 -12.27 -18.15
C SER A 56 -17.35 -11.33 -17.30
N GLY A 57 -16.70 -10.40 -16.59
CA GLY A 57 -17.34 -9.40 -15.74
C GLY A 57 -16.31 -8.58 -14.96
N CYS A 58 -16.82 -7.57 -14.25
CA CYS A 58 -15.98 -6.75 -13.37
C CYS A 58 -16.74 -6.24 -12.16
N VAL A 59 -16.02 -5.95 -11.06
CA VAL A 59 -16.60 -5.39 -9.84
C VAL A 59 -15.57 -4.54 -9.09
N ILE A 60 -16.03 -3.52 -8.38
CA ILE A 60 -15.24 -2.75 -7.43
C ILE A 60 -15.64 -3.17 -6.02
N LEU A 61 -14.72 -3.78 -5.28
CA LEU A 61 -14.92 -4.19 -3.89
C LEU A 61 -14.66 -3.03 -2.92
N ASP A 62 -15.45 -2.95 -1.87
CA ASP A 62 -15.43 -1.83 -0.93
C ASP A 62 -15.30 -2.28 0.55
N PRO A 63 -14.07 -2.26 1.11
CA PRO A 63 -12.78 -2.37 0.43
C PRO A 63 -12.44 -3.81 0.04
N ALA A 64 -11.50 -4.01 -0.87
CA ALA A 64 -11.09 -5.35 -1.33
C ALA A 64 -10.51 -6.25 -0.21
N CYS A 65 -10.04 -5.68 0.89
CA CYS A 65 -9.48 -6.40 2.04
C CYS A 65 -10.51 -6.80 3.12
N HIS A 66 -11.82 -6.72 2.85
CA HIS A 66 -12.86 -7.10 3.80
C HIS A 66 -13.51 -8.44 3.45
N LEU A 67 -12.95 -9.56 3.95
CA LEU A 67 -13.32 -10.94 3.59
C LEU A 67 -14.84 -11.19 3.57
N ASN A 68 -15.53 -10.95 4.69
CA ASN A 68 -16.95 -11.29 4.82
C ASN A 68 -17.87 -10.41 3.96
N LYS A 69 -17.55 -9.13 3.76
CA LYS A 69 -18.29 -8.23 2.87
C LYS A 69 -18.12 -8.68 1.42
N ASN A 70 -16.89 -8.98 1.03
CA ASN A 70 -16.57 -9.42 -0.32
C ASN A 70 -17.21 -10.77 -0.66
N LYS A 71 -17.20 -11.73 0.29
CA LYS A 71 -17.91 -13.01 0.11
C LYS A 71 -19.40 -12.83 -0.19
N ARG A 72 -20.07 -11.84 0.44
CA ARG A 72 -21.47 -11.54 0.15
C ARG A 72 -21.66 -10.86 -1.19
N MET A 73 -20.87 -9.83 -1.47
CA MET A 73 -20.94 -9.03 -2.68
C MET A 73 -20.65 -9.87 -3.94
N LEU A 74 -19.63 -10.72 -3.89
CA LEU A 74 -19.23 -11.56 -5.03
C LEU A 74 -20.23 -12.66 -5.38
N LYS A 75 -21.18 -13.01 -4.49
CA LYS A 75 -22.30 -13.91 -4.83
C LYS A 75 -23.19 -13.40 -5.95
N GLU A 76 -23.35 -12.08 -6.06
CA GLU A 76 -24.14 -11.45 -7.12
C GLU A 76 -23.51 -11.63 -8.50
N TYR A 77 -22.19 -11.87 -8.54
CA TYR A 77 -21.38 -12.06 -9.74
C TYR A 77 -21.04 -13.53 -10.02
N SER A 78 -21.70 -14.49 -9.32
CA SER A 78 -21.36 -15.91 -9.42
C SER A 78 -21.35 -16.42 -10.86
N LYS A 79 -22.35 -16.08 -11.66
CA LYS A 79 -22.45 -16.49 -13.08
C LYS A 79 -21.26 -16.01 -13.94
N ASP A 80 -20.80 -14.80 -13.70
CA ASP A 80 -19.68 -14.21 -14.43
C ASP A 80 -18.35 -14.79 -13.94
N LEU A 81 -18.24 -15.01 -12.64
CA LEU A 81 -17.11 -15.67 -12.00
C LEU A 81 -16.99 -17.14 -12.45
N ASP A 82 -18.12 -17.86 -12.57
CA ASP A 82 -18.11 -19.26 -13.04
C ASP A 82 -17.60 -19.39 -14.49
N ARG A 83 -17.86 -18.38 -15.32
CA ARG A 83 -17.36 -18.30 -16.70
C ARG A 83 -15.90 -17.88 -16.83
N SER A 84 -15.30 -17.37 -15.76
CA SER A 84 -13.91 -16.93 -15.78
C SER A 84 -12.95 -18.08 -15.48
N ASN A 85 -11.82 -18.11 -16.18
CA ASN A 85 -10.71 -19.01 -15.85
C ASN A 85 -9.81 -18.39 -14.78
N LYS A 86 -9.64 -17.07 -14.84
CA LYS A 86 -8.74 -16.32 -13.97
C LYS A 86 -9.45 -15.10 -13.37
N ILE A 87 -8.98 -14.65 -12.21
CA ILE A 87 -9.43 -13.42 -11.57
C ILE A 87 -8.24 -12.47 -11.48
N LEU A 88 -8.33 -11.32 -12.13
CA LEU A 88 -7.30 -10.28 -12.07
C LEU A 88 -7.73 -9.17 -11.10
N VAL A 89 -6.95 -9.00 -10.04
CA VAL A 89 -7.28 -8.09 -8.93
C VAL A 89 -6.39 -6.87 -8.92
N PHE A 90 -6.99 -5.70 -9.00
CA PHE A 90 -6.34 -4.38 -8.90
C PHE A 90 -6.53 -3.81 -7.50
N SER A 91 -5.73 -4.29 -6.56
CA SER A 91 -5.73 -3.87 -5.16
C SER A 91 -4.35 -4.10 -4.56
N CYS A 92 -4.10 -3.61 -3.35
CA CYS A 92 -2.87 -3.98 -2.64
C CYS A 92 -2.86 -5.49 -2.33
N GLY A 93 -1.68 -6.02 -2.04
CA GLY A 93 -1.49 -7.45 -1.75
C GLY A 93 -2.41 -8.01 -0.65
N ASN A 94 -2.87 -7.18 0.28
CA ASN A 94 -3.86 -7.58 1.28
C ASN A 94 -5.22 -7.91 0.63
N GLY A 95 -5.71 -7.02 -0.26
CA GLY A 95 -6.96 -7.28 -0.99
C GLY A 95 -6.85 -8.45 -1.96
N VAL A 96 -5.71 -8.60 -2.65
CA VAL A 96 -5.47 -9.75 -3.54
C VAL A 96 -5.55 -11.07 -2.77
N GLN A 97 -4.87 -11.18 -1.62
CA GLN A 97 -4.91 -12.38 -0.77
C GLN A 97 -6.31 -12.65 -0.23
N THR A 98 -7.05 -11.59 0.18
CA THR A 98 -8.45 -11.74 0.61
C THR A 98 -9.34 -12.32 -0.48
N VAL A 99 -9.14 -11.93 -1.73
CA VAL A 99 -9.86 -12.53 -2.87
C VAL A 99 -9.42 -13.96 -3.10
N ALA A 100 -8.12 -14.25 -3.06
CA ALA A 100 -7.59 -15.60 -3.27
C ALA A 100 -8.14 -16.60 -2.23
N GLU A 101 -8.34 -16.18 -0.97
CA GLU A 101 -8.97 -17.03 0.06
C GLU A 101 -10.44 -17.39 -0.27
N LEU A 102 -11.11 -16.59 -1.10
CA LEU A 102 -12.50 -16.85 -1.52
C LEU A 102 -12.60 -17.77 -2.75
N PHE A 103 -11.53 -17.89 -3.52
CA PHE A 103 -11.51 -18.60 -4.82
C PHE A 103 -10.32 -19.57 -4.90
N VAL A 104 -10.31 -20.56 -4.03
CA VAL A 104 -9.22 -21.56 -3.95
C VAL A 104 -9.08 -22.43 -5.20
N ASP A 105 -10.14 -22.53 -6.00
CA ASP A 105 -10.18 -23.32 -7.24
C ASP A 105 -9.91 -22.51 -8.49
N LYS A 106 -9.60 -21.20 -8.35
CA LYS A 106 -9.30 -20.31 -9.47
C LYS A 106 -7.94 -19.66 -9.32
N GLU A 107 -7.30 -19.38 -10.43
CA GLU A 107 -6.07 -18.59 -10.45
C GLU A 107 -6.40 -17.12 -10.19
N VAL A 108 -5.89 -16.59 -9.08
CA VAL A 108 -6.03 -15.18 -8.71
C VAL A 108 -4.72 -14.46 -8.96
N LEU A 109 -4.74 -13.51 -9.88
CA LEU A 109 -3.59 -12.72 -10.32
C LEU A 109 -3.65 -11.30 -9.75
N THR A 110 -2.48 -10.72 -9.51
CA THR A 110 -2.39 -9.31 -9.09
C THR A 110 -2.11 -8.38 -10.25
N GLY A 111 -2.94 -7.37 -10.43
CA GLY A 111 -2.76 -6.29 -11.40
C GLY A 111 -1.87 -5.14 -10.91
N THR A 112 -1.43 -5.19 -9.64
CA THR A 112 -0.68 -4.10 -9.00
C THR A 112 0.47 -4.62 -8.18
N ASP A 113 1.49 -3.79 -7.98
CA ASP A 113 2.53 -3.97 -6.98
C ASP A 113 2.22 -3.13 -5.75
N THR A 114 2.36 -3.71 -4.57
CA THR A 114 2.21 -3.01 -3.29
C THR A 114 3.55 -2.38 -2.91
N LEU A 115 3.58 -1.07 -2.74
CA LEU A 115 4.82 -0.33 -2.52
C LEU A 115 5.09 -0.08 -1.03
N PHE A 116 4.20 0.68 -0.37
CA PHE A 116 4.38 1.07 1.04
C PHE A 116 3.09 1.58 1.68
N LEU A 117 3.12 1.78 2.99
CA LEU A 117 2.10 2.52 3.73
C LEU A 117 2.49 4.00 3.78
N GLY A 118 1.61 4.85 3.25
CA GLY A 118 1.89 6.27 3.11
C GLY A 118 0.65 7.16 3.09
N GLU A 119 0.89 8.39 2.70
CA GLU A 119 -0.11 9.44 2.51
C GLU A 119 -0.01 10.01 1.09
N ILE A 120 -1.04 10.75 0.69
CA ILE A 120 -1.01 11.65 -0.46
C ILE A 120 -0.50 13.00 0.05
N SER A 121 0.61 13.49 -0.49
CA SER A 121 1.19 14.79 -0.11
C SER A 121 0.66 15.92 -0.97
N HIS A 122 0.90 15.87 -2.29
CA HIS A 122 0.43 16.87 -3.25
C HIS A 122 0.03 16.18 -4.56
N GLY A 123 -1.19 16.42 -5.03
CA GLY A 123 -1.65 15.82 -6.29
C GLY A 123 -1.54 14.29 -6.29
N ASN A 124 -0.69 13.77 -7.14
CA ASN A 124 -0.40 12.33 -7.26
C ASN A 124 0.94 11.92 -6.62
N GLU A 125 1.46 12.72 -5.69
CA GLU A 125 2.68 12.38 -4.95
C GLU A 125 2.33 11.60 -3.69
N PHE A 126 3.06 10.53 -3.45
CA PHE A 126 2.83 9.62 -2.33
C PHE A 126 4.09 9.49 -1.49
N ASP A 127 3.97 9.84 -0.21
CA ASP A 127 5.05 9.78 0.76
C ASP A 127 4.94 8.57 1.67
N LYS A 128 6.03 7.83 1.83
CA LYS A 128 6.11 6.77 2.82
C LYS A 128 6.11 7.34 4.24
N ARG A 129 5.14 6.94 5.07
CA ARG A 129 4.97 7.48 6.44
C ARG A 129 5.09 6.45 7.55
N CYS A 130 4.93 5.15 7.24
CA CYS A 130 4.93 4.13 8.28
C CYS A 130 5.55 2.81 7.81
N MET A 131 6.29 2.16 8.70
CA MET A 131 6.89 0.83 8.50
C MET A 131 6.09 -0.29 9.16
N LEU A 132 4.94 0.01 9.79
CA LEU A 132 4.11 -0.96 10.53
C LEU A 132 4.88 -1.71 11.63
N CYS A 133 5.80 -1.03 12.31
CA CYS A 133 6.68 -1.64 13.32
C CYS A 133 5.99 -2.00 14.65
N GLY A 134 4.67 -1.76 14.78
CA GLY A 134 3.87 -2.17 15.94
C GLY A 134 4.06 -1.33 17.21
N GLU A 135 4.96 -0.35 17.23
CA GLU A 135 5.24 0.51 18.39
C GLU A 135 5.57 1.93 17.95
N CYS A 136 4.64 2.86 18.17
CA CYS A 136 4.80 4.24 17.75
C CYS A 136 5.63 5.06 18.74
N LEU A 137 6.57 5.85 18.22
CA LEU A 137 7.40 6.79 18.97
C LEU A 137 7.11 8.25 18.57
N LEU A 138 5.98 8.49 17.91
CA LEU A 138 5.62 9.81 17.34
C LEU A 138 5.43 10.88 18.41
N ASP A 139 4.89 10.52 19.56
CA ASP A 139 4.70 11.39 20.70
C ASP A 139 6.03 11.87 21.31
N ILE A 140 7.05 11.02 21.31
CA ILE A 140 8.41 11.34 21.76
C ILE A 140 9.09 12.30 20.76
N PHE A 141 8.98 12.03 19.46
CA PHE A 141 9.70 12.75 18.41
C PHE A 141 8.88 13.86 17.73
N GLY A 142 7.95 14.46 18.45
CA GLY A 142 7.21 15.63 17.99
C GLY A 142 6.27 15.39 16.80
N GLY A 143 5.87 14.15 16.56
CA GLY A 143 4.98 13.74 15.46
C GLY A 143 5.70 13.16 14.24
N PHE A 144 7.04 13.06 14.26
CA PHE A 144 7.84 12.57 13.14
C PHE A 144 8.47 11.21 13.45
N CYS A 145 8.35 10.27 12.51
CA CYS A 145 8.86 8.90 12.69
C CYS A 145 10.28 8.76 12.15
N PRO A 146 11.32 8.65 12.99
CA PRO A 146 12.68 8.45 12.49
C PRO A 146 12.88 7.07 11.87
N VAL A 147 12.13 6.04 12.33
CA VAL A 147 12.21 4.68 11.79
C VAL A 147 11.88 4.62 10.30
N THR A 148 10.88 5.41 9.87
CA THR A 148 10.42 5.40 8.47
C THR A 148 11.09 6.48 7.63
N ARG A 149 11.26 7.69 8.20
CA ARG A 149 11.66 8.87 7.44
C ARG A 149 13.18 9.07 7.40
N CYS A 150 13.95 8.43 8.27
CA CYS A 150 15.40 8.43 8.18
C CYS A 150 15.85 7.24 7.31
N PRO A 151 16.54 7.45 6.17
CA PRO A 151 17.04 6.36 5.33
C PRO A 151 18.00 5.41 6.06
N LYS A 152 18.69 5.93 7.10
CA LYS A 152 19.57 5.15 7.97
C LYS A 152 18.87 4.55 9.18
N SER A 153 17.55 4.79 9.34
CA SER A 153 16.76 4.36 10.50
C SER A 153 17.38 4.72 11.86
N MET A 154 18.05 5.87 11.92
CA MET A 154 18.69 6.36 13.16
C MET A 154 17.61 6.62 14.20
N LEU A 155 17.76 6.04 15.39
CA LEU A 155 16.74 6.10 16.47
C LEU A 155 17.12 7.11 17.56
N ASN A 156 18.38 7.41 17.74
CA ASN A 156 18.91 8.20 18.83
C ASN A 156 19.69 9.45 18.35
N GLY A 157 19.05 10.24 17.49
CA GLY A 157 19.62 11.49 17.02
C GLY A 157 20.09 11.44 15.56
N PRO A 158 20.51 12.61 15.05
CA PRO A 158 20.97 12.75 13.68
C PRO A 158 22.30 12.03 13.45
N CYS A 159 22.53 11.63 12.20
CA CYS A 159 23.81 11.03 11.78
C CYS A 159 24.95 12.06 11.63
N GLY A 160 24.65 13.35 11.75
CA GLY A 160 25.61 14.44 11.56
C GLY A 160 25.83 14.86 10.10
N GLY A 161 25.22 14.18 9.13
CA GLY A 161 25.41 14.46 7.70
C GLY A 161 24.35 15.38 7.08
N SER A 162 23.36 15.85 7.86
CA SER A 162 22.38 16.80 7.34
C SER A 162 22.98 18.18 7.11
N SER A 163 22.56 18.86 6.06
CA SER A 163 22.93 20.25 5.75
C SER A 163 21.67 21.02 5.33
N ASP A 164 21.49 22.21 5.88
CA ASP A 164 20.35 23.09 5.57
C ASP A 164 18.97 22.40 5.65
N GLY A 165 18.80 21.53 6.64
CA GLY A 165 17.58 20.77 6.83
C GLY A 165 17.38 19.60 5.87
N LYS A 166 18.35 19.32 4.99
CA LYS A 166 18.30 18.23 4.00
C LYS A 166 19.14 17.03 4.44
N CYS A 167 18.70 15.86 3.97
CA CYS A 167 19.36 14.59 4.27
C CYS A 167 20.62 14.42 3.41
N GLU A 168 21.70 13.87 3.98
CA GLU A 168 22.93 13.59 3.23
C GLU A 168 22.75 12.55 2.11
N ILE A 169 21.70 11.73 2.18
CA ILE A 169 21.41 10.70 1.16
C ILE A 169 20.75 11.33 -0.08
N SER A 170 20.02 12.44 0.10
CA SER A 170 19.35 13.15 -1.00
C SER A 170 19.04 14.58 -0.62
N SER A 171 19.50 15.53 -1.46
CA SER A 171 19.22 16.96 -1.32
C SER A 171 17.72 17.30 -1.46
N GLU A 172 16.93 16.42 -2.07
CA GLU A 172 15.47 16.58 -2.18
C GLU A 172 14.74 16.19 -0.91
N MET A 173 15.36 15.38 -0.07
CA MET A 173 14.75 14.83 1.14
C MET A 173 15.00 15.72 2.37
N GLU A 174 13.92 16.07 3.08
CA GLU A 174 14.02 16.70 4.39
C GLU A 174 14.67 15.75 5.41
N CYS A 175 15.60 16.25 6.23
CA CYS A 175 16.14 15.49 7.34
C CYS A 175 15.11 15.39 8.47
N VAL A 176 14.63 14.19 8.75
CA VAL A 176 13.63 13.97 9.81
C VAL A 176 14.15 14.37 11.19
N TRP A 177 15.46 14.25 11.45
CA TRP A 177 16.03 14.64 12.74
C TRP A 177 16.15 16.14 12.90
N ASP A 178 16.48 16.88 11.86
CA ASP A 178 16.42 18.34 11.84
C ASP A 178 14.98 18.81 12.11
N ARG A 179 14.03 18.23 11.42
CA ARG A 179 12.62 18.52 11.63
C ARG A 179 12.17 18.23 13.06
N THR A 180 12.52 17.07 13.59
CA THR A 180 12.23 16.68 14.98
C THR A 180 12.81 17.66 15.98
N TYR A 181 14.09 18.03 15.81
CA TYR A 181 14.76 18.99 16.66
C TYR A 181 14.03 20.36 16.67
N GLN A 182 13.70 20.87 15.49
CA GLN A 182 13.00 22.17 15.38
C GLN A 182 11.62 22.13 16.06
N GLU A 183 10.85 21.04 15.89
CA GLU A 183 9.54 20.90 16.51
C GLU A 183 9.63 20.76 18.05
N LEU A 184 10.57 19.98 18.55
CA LEU A 184 10.79 19.84 19.99
C LEU A 184 11.28 21.13 20.61
N LYS A 185 12.15 21.88 19.92
CA LYS A 185 12.62 23.21 20.33
C LYS A 185 11.47 24.20 20.47
N LYS A 186 10.59 24.28 19.47
CA LYS A 186 9.39 25.16 19.53
C LYS A 186 8.48 24.83 20.71
N ARG A 187 8.41 23.55 21.10
CA ARG A 187 7.59 23.05 22.21
C ARG A 187 8.29 23.09 23.57
N GLY A 188 9.55 23.52 23.65
CA GLY A 188 10.36 23.47 24.86
C GLY A 188 10.62 22.07 25.41
N LYS A 189 10.69 21.05 24.54
CA LYS A 189 10.78 19.61 24.89
C LYS A 189 12.08 18.94 24.42
N LEU A 190 13.15 19.68 24.24
CA LEU A 190 14.43 19.11 23.74
C LEU A 190 15.02 18.05 24.68
N GLN A 191 14.72 18.11 25.98
CA GLN A 191 15.19 17.15 26.99
C GLN A 191 14.78 15.69 26.70
N VAL A 192 13.78 15.47 25.86
CA VAL A 192 13.38 14.09 25.46
C VAL A 192 14.46 13.41 24.61
N LEU A 193 15.33 14.19 23.96
CA LEU A 193 16.44 13.69 23.15
C LEU A 193 17.63 13.21 23.97
N ASP A 194 17.68 13.56 25.26
CA ASP A 194 18.72 13.09 26.19
C ASP A 194 18.48 11.64 26.63
N VAL A 195 17.27 11.12 26.37
CA VAL A 195 16.88 9.75 26.71
C VAL A 195 17.19 8.81 25.56
N ILE A 196 18.14 7.90 25.77
CA ILE A 196 18.47 6.88 24.74
C ILE A 196 17.30 5.90 24.58
N GLN A 197 16.78 5.84 23.38
CA GLN A 197 15.75 4.89 22.99
C GLN A 197 16.38 3.49 22.79
N LYS A 198 15.74 2.47 23.35
CA LYS A 198 16.15 1.08 23.13
C LYS A 198 15.94 0.70 21.64
N PRO A 199 16.68 -0.30 21.13
CA PRO A 199 16.40 -0.87 19.82
C PRO A 199 14.94 -1.26 19.69
N LYS A 200 14.38 -1.06 18.49
CA LYS A 200 12.98 -1.43 18.21
C LYS A 200 12.75 -2.94 18.39
N ASP A 201 11.70 -3.28 19.08
CA ASP A 201 11.22 -4.66 19.15
C ASP A 201 10.38 -4.97 17.89
N TRP A 202 11.04 -5.53 16.89
CA TRP A 202 10.41 -5.92 15.64
C TRP A 202 9.51 -7.14 15.75
N SER A 203 9.52 -7.88 16.88
CA SER A 203 8.57 -8.98 17.10
C SER A 203 7.13 -8.49 17.07
N LYS A 204 6.89 -7.24 17.48
CA LYS A 204 5.58 -6.59 17.41
C LYS A 204 5.04 -6.40 15.98
N ALA A 205 5.92 -6.38 14.99
CA ALA A 205 5.55 -6.27 13.58
C ALA A 205 5.16 -7.61 12.94
N VAL A 206 5.55 -8.74 13.54
CA VAL A 206 5.33 -10.09 12.96
C VAL A 206 4.10 -10.80 13.50
N ASP A 207 3.35 -10.18 14.44
CA ASP A 207 2.08 -10.72 14.91
C ASP A 207 1.07 -10.81 13.77
N MET A 208 0.80 -12.03 13.30
CA MET A 208 -0.05 -12.28 12.16
C MET A 208 -1.55 -12.20 12.46
N LYS A 209 -1.96 -12.26 13.74
CA LYS A 209 -3.36 -12.22 14.13
C LYS A 209 -3.55 -11.54 15.48
N ARG A 210 -4.30 -10.45 15.49
CA ARG A 210 -4.69 -9.75 16.71
C ARG A 210 -6.20 -9.57 16.78
N ARG A 211 -6.73 -9.67 17.99
CA ARG A 211 -8.08 -9.15 18.33
C ARG A 211 -7.88 -7.81 18.99
N ILE A 212 -8.51 -6.78 18.45
CA ILE A 212 -8.50 -5.41 18.95
C ILE A 212 -9.86 -5.13 19.57
#